data_b15292c79190c149bd49b67842cc091a
#
_entry.id   b15292c79190c149bd49b67842cc091a
#
_cell.length_a   1.000
_cell.length_b   1.000
_cell.length_c   1.000
_cell.angle_alpha   90.00
_cell.angle_beta   90.00
_cell.angle_gamma   90.00
#
_symmetry.space_group_name_H-M   'P 1'
#
loop_
_entity.id
_entity.type
_entity.pdbx_description
1 polymer ?
#
loop_
_entity_poly.entity_id
_entity_poly.type
_entity_poly.pdbx_seq_one_letter_code
_entity_poly.pdbx_strand_id
1 'polypeptide(L)'
;IHARISEHLRDGDLVIFTRDTHEEDYLDTREGRLLPVPHCIRGTRGWEFDPAVSDLAGDPRCRVMEKGTFGCAGLMDVLRQCDEVELCGVATNICVIANAVIARTANPEARVYVRRDCVASYDRDLGDKALDVMASLQVEIL
;
A
#
# COMPACT_ATOMS: atom_id res chain seq x y z
N ILE A 1 12.52 -0.20 2.68
CA ILE A 1 11.55 0.62 1.91
C ILE A 1 12.20 1.91 1.43
N HIS A 2 12.73 2.79 2.29
CA HIS A 2 13.30 4.09 1.89
C HIS A 2 14.33 3.97 0.74
N ALA A 3 15.28 3.02 0.85
CA ALA A 3 16.30 2.80 -0.18
C ALA A 3 15.66 2.41 -1.54
N ARG A 4 14.62 1.57 -1.52
CA ARG A 4 13.90 1.17 -2.75
C ARG A 4 13.18 2.34 -3.39
N ILE A 5 12.45 3.13 -2.61
CA ILE A 5 11.78 4.34 -3.13
C ILE A 5 12.81 5.30 -3.74
N SER A 6 13.94 5.52 -3.05
CA SER A 6 15.00 6.38 -3.55
C SER A 6 15.64 5.87 -4.86
N GLU A 7 15.71 4.56 -5.05
CA GLU A 7 16.17 3.93 -6.28
C GLU A 7 15.17 4.19 -7.43
N HIS A 8 13.90 3.88 -7.24
CA HIS A 8 12.85 4.17 -8.23
C HIS A 8 12.79 5.66 -8.63
N LEU A 9 12.93 6.57 -7.65
CA LEU A 9 12.95 8.00 -7.95
C LEU A 9 14.18 8.42 -8.79
N ARG A 10 15.34 7.77 -8.61
CA ARG A 10 16.53 8.03 -9.44
C ARG A 10 16.36 7.50 -10.84
N ASP A 11 15.66 6.38 -10.99
CA ASP A 11 15.40 5.74 -12.28
C ASP A 11 14.26 6.43 -13.06
N GLY A 12 13.57 7.37 -12.41
CA GLY A 12 12.49 8.16 -13.02
C GLY A 12 11.13 7.47 -12.97
N ASP A 13 10.99 6.46 -12.13
CA ASP A 13 9.75 5.72 -11.97
C ASP A 13 8.68 6.52 -11.21
N LEU A 14 7.43 6.17 -11.44
CA LEU A 14 6.30 6.73 -10.70
C LEU A 14 6.22 6.11 -9.30
N VAL A 15 6.34 6.92 -8.26
CA VAL A 15 6.16 6.50 -6.88
C VAL A 15 4.82 6.99 -6.36
N ILE A 16 4.03 6.07 -5.79
CA ILE A 16 2.71 6.37 -5.21
C ILE A 16 2.67 5.89 -3.75
N PHE A 17 2.42 6.81 -2.85
CA PHE A 17 2.08 6.50 -1.46
C PHE A 17 0.58 6.37 -1.33
N THR A 18 0.08 5.20 -0.93
CA THR A 18 -1.32 5.05 -0.52
C THR A 18 -1.41 5.25 0.99
N ARG A 19 -2.16 6.26 1.41
CA ARG A 19 -2.31 6.61 2.82
C ARG A 19 -3.70 6.32 3.32
N ASP A 20 -3.78 5.50 4.36
CA ASP A 20 -5.02 5.25 5.06
C ASP A 20 -5.53 6.54 5.70
N THR A 21 -6.79 6.85 5.49
CA THR A 21 -7.37 8.14 5.92
C THR A 21 -8.81 7.94 6.34
N HIS A 22 -9.05 8.09 7.62
CA HIS A 22 -10.38 8.06 8.22
C HIS A 22 -10.76 9.45 8.75
N GLU A 23 -12.04 9.72 8.87
CA GLU A 23 -12.57 10.93 9.46
C GLU A 23 -12.90 10.73 10.95
N GLU A 24 -13.26 11.78 11.66
CA GLU A 24 -13.54 11.74 13.11
C GLU A 24 -14.69 10.78 13.48
N ASP A 25 -15.60 10.53 12.55
CA ASP A 25 -16.73 9.61 12.69
C ASP A 25 -16.38 8.13 12.43
N TYR A 26 -15.08 7.78 12.40
CA TYR A 26 -14.61 6.42 12.12
C TYR A 26 -15.39 5.33 12.88
N LEU A 27 -15.69 5.52 14.17
CA LEU A 27 -16.38 4.53 14.98
C LEU A 27 -17.83 4.28 14.53
N ASP A 28 -18.43 5.22 13.79
CA ASP A 28 -19.77 5.09 13.22
C ASP A 28 -19.77 4.40 11.86
N THR A 29 -18.58 4.17 11.28
CA THR A 29 -18.43 3.43 10.03
C THR A 29 -18.60 1.92 10.24
N ARG A 30 -18.78 1.19 9.13
CA ARG A 30 -18.80 -0.28 9.20
C ARG A 30 -17.47 -0.83 9.73
N GLU A 31 -16.35 -0.29 9.27
CA GLU A 31 -15.02 -0.71 9.70
C GLU A 31 -14.82 -0.43 11.19
N GLY A 32 -15.14 0.78 11.65
CA GLY A 32 -15.00 1.16 13.05
C GLY A 32 -15.87 0.33 14.01
N ARG A 33 -17.03 -0.16 13.54
CA ARG A 33 -17.84 -1.10 14.35
C ARG A 33 -17.24 -2.50 14.46
N LEU A 34 -16.44 -2.93 13.48
CA LEU A 34 -15.78 -4.24 13.46
C LEU A 34 -14.39 -4.18 14.08
N LEU A 35 -13.70 -3.06 13.97
CA LEU A 35 -12.41 -2.76 14.57
C LEU A 35 -12.52 -1.43 15.34
N PRO A 36 -13.01 -1.44 16.61
CA PRO A 36 -13.27 -0.22 17.36
C PRO A 36 -11.98 0.41 17.93
N VAL A 37 -10.99 0.59 17.07
CA VAL A 37 -9.70 1.20 17.37
C VAL A 37 -9.47 2.36 16.39
N PRO A 38 -9.75 3.62 16.78
CA PRO A 38 -9.48 4.77 15.93
C PRO A 38 -8.02 4.79 15.48
N HIS A 39 -7.79 4.88 14.19
CA HIS A 39 -6.46 4.93 13.58
C HIS A 39 -6.50 5.76 12.31
N CYS A 40 -5.37 6.30 11.89
CA CYS A 40 -5.22 7.08 10.68
C CYS A 40 -6.28 8.18 10.51
N ILE A 41 -6.76 8.77 11.63
CA ILE A 41 -7.71 9.87 11.60
C ILE A 41 -7.02 11.11 11.03
N ARG A 42 -7.61 11.71 10.01
CA ARG A 42 -7.08 12.88 9.30
C ARG A 42 -6.60 13.97 10.25
N GLY A 43 -5.40 14.48 10.02
CA GLY A 43 -4.79 15.55 10.81
C GLY A 43 -4.21 15.12 12.16
N THR A 44 -4.30 13.84 12.54
CA THR A 44 -3.65 13.33 13.75
C THR A 44 -2.24 12.79 13.45
N ARG A 45 -1.41 12.67 14.48
CA ARG A 45 -0.08 12.06 14.36
C ARG A 45 -0.12 10.63 13.77
N GLY A 46 -1.17 9.86 14.05
CA GLY A 46 -1.32 8.51 13.53
C GLY A 46 -1.68 8.45 12.03
N TRP A 47 -2.00 9.59 11.43
CA TRP A 47 -2.25 9.72 10.00
C TRP A 47 -1.00 10.18 9.23
N GLU A 48 -0.02 10.76 9.91
CA GLU A 48 1.22 11.19 9.29
C GLU A 48 2.03 9.99 8.77
N PHE A 49 2.84 10.22 7.75
CA PHE A 49 3.79 9.21 7.29
C PHE A 49 4.85 8.94 8.36
N ASP A 50 5.29 7.69 8.43
CA ASP A 50 6.41 7.32 9.29
C ASP A 50 7.64 8.20 8.96
N PRO A 51 8.37 8.72 9.98
CA PRO A 51 9.55 9.54 9.78
C PRO A 51 10.61 8.94 8.85
N ALA A 52 10.64 7.60 8.75
CA ALA A 52 11.57 6.91 7.86
C ALA A 52 11.27 7.09 6.36
N VAL A 53 10.11 7.61 5.99
CA VAL A 53 9.69 7.81 4.59
C VAL A 53 8.99 9.15 4.33
N SER A 54 8.79 9.94 5.37
CA SER A 54 8.02 11.20 5.28
C SER A 54 8.68 12.24 4.36
N ASP A 55 10.00 12.27 4.31
CA ASP A 55 10.78 13.12 3.40
C ASP A 55 10.51 12.76 1.93
N LEU A 56 10.44 11.48 1.60
CA LEU A 56 10.12 10.98 0.27
C LEU A 56 8.66 11.21 -0.09
N ALA A 57 7.73 11.07 0.85
CA ALA A 57 6.32 11.35 0.61
C ALA A 57 6.06 12.84 0.31
N GLY A 58 6.95 13.73 0.76
CA GLY A 58 6.94 15.16 0.44
C GLY A 58 7.64 15.52 -0.88
N ASP A 59 8.30 14.59 -1.55
CA ASP A 59 8.97 14.83 -2.83
C ASP A 59 7.92 15.10 -3.93
N PRO A 60 8.05 16.19 -4.71
CA PRO A 60 7.07 16.54 -5.75
C PRO A 60 6.97 15.50 -6.88
N ARG A 61 7.91 14.58 -7.00
CA ARG A 61 7.87 13.47 -7.94
C ARG A 61 6.99 12.32 -7.46
N CYS A 62 6.68 12.28 -6.17
CA CYS A 62 5.79 11.29 -5.57
C CYS A 62 4.33 11.75 -5.63
N ARG A 63 3.43 10.80 -5.68
CA ARG A 63 1.99 11.04 -5.52
C ARG A 63 1.52 10.46 -4.19
N VAL A 64 0.66 11.17 -3.50
CA VAL A 64 -0.06 10.65 -2.34
C VAL A 64 -1.52 10.43 -2.73
N MET A 65 -2.01 9.22 -2.52
CA MET A 65 -3.40 8.83 -2.76
C MET A 65 -4.02 8.40 -1.43
N GLU A 66 -5.02 9.12 -0.98
CA GLU A 66 -5.75 8.78 0.24
C GLU A 66 -6.80 7.70 -0.04
N LYS A 67 -7.01 6.82 0.92
CA LYS A 67 -7.99 5.74 0.86
C LYS A 67 -8.67 5.57 2.21
N GLY A 68 -9.97 5.38 2.22
CA GLY A 68 -10.75 5.15 3.44
C GLY A 68 -11.02 3.68 3.73
N THR A 69 -10.23 2.76 3.15
CA THR A 69 -10.35 1.31 3.36
C THR A 69 -9.07 0.61 2.89
N PHE A 70 -9.05 -0.71 2.88
CA PHE A 70 -7.86 -1.56 2.67
C PHE A 70 -7.14 -1.31 1.35
N GLY A 71 -7.85 -1.36 0.22
CA GLY A 71 -7.31 -1.11 -1.10
C GLY A 71 -7.57 0.31 -1.60
N CYS A 72 -6.66 0.86 -2.39
CA CYS A 72 -6.82 2.16 -3.01
C CYS A 72 -7.43 2.02 -4.41
N ALA A 73 -8.74 2.24 -4.52
CA ALA A 73 -9.46 2.09 -5.80
C ALA A 73 -8.89 2.97 -6.92
N GLY A 74 -8.38 4.16 -6.59
CA GLY A 74 -7.77 5.06 -7.57
C GLY A 74 -6.52 4.51 -8.25
N LEU A 75 -5.87 3.48 -7.69
CA LEU A 75 -4.76 2.80 -8.34
C LEU A 75 -5.18 2.09 -9.63
N MET A 76 -6.44 1.66 -9.75
CA MET A 76 -6.93 0.96 -10.93
C MET A 76 -6.63 1.72 -12.23
N ASP A 77 -6.88 3.03 -12.25
CA ASP A 77 -6.71 3.83 -13.46
C ASP A 77 -5.23 4.12 -13.75
N VAL A 78 -4.44 4.35 -12.70
CA VAL A 78 -3.01 4.66 -12.85
C VAL A 78 -2.24 3.43 -13.33
N LEU A 79 -2.52 2.27 -12.74
CA LEU A 79 -1.75 1.05 -12.99
C LEU A 79 -2.06 0.37 -14.34
N ARG A 80 -3.12 0.76 -15.03
CA ARG A 80 -3.43 0.24 -16.38
C ARG A 80 -2.30 0.44 -17.41
N GLN A 81 -1.44 1.44 -17.20
CA GLN A 81 -0.38 1.80 -18.11
C GLN A 81 1.02 1.42 -17.60
N CYS A 82 1.08 0.71 -16.46
CA CYS A 82 2.35 0.29 -15.87
C CYS A 82 2.66 -1.14 -16.30
N ASP A 83 3.85 -1.35 -16.86
CA ASP A 83 4.33 -2.68 -17.24
C ASP A 83 4.92 -3.45 -16.03
N GLU A 84 5.34 -2.72 -15.01
CA GLU A 84 5.91 -3.29 -13.79
C GLU A 84 5.40 -2.52 -12.56
N VAL A 85 5.07 -3.25 -11.48
CA VAL A 85 4.56 -2.69 -10.22
C VAL A 85 5.23 -3.37 -9.04
N GLU A 86 6.02 -2.63 -8.27
CA GLU A 86 6.52 -3.06 -6.97
C GLU A 86 5.59 -2.57 -5.85
N LEU A 87 5.22 -3.46 -4.94
CA LEU A 87 4.42 -3.12 -3.77
C LEU A 87 5.24 -3.29 -2.50
N CYS A 88 5.19 -2.31 -1.63
CA CYS A 88 5.82 -2.35 -0.32
C CYS A 88 4.97 -1.66 0.74
N GLY A 89 5.29 -1.86 2.01
CA GLY A 89 4.61 -1.22 3.14
C GLY A 89 3.89 -2.18 4.08
N VAL A 90 2.85 -1.69 4.71
CA VAL A 90 2.08 -2.38 5.77
C VAL A 90 0.57 -2.17 5.61
N ALA A 91 -0.23 -3.10 6.07
CA ALA A 91 0.12 -4.44 6.50
C ALA A 91 0.03 -5.42 5.33
N THR A 92 0.96 -6.43 5.29
CA THR A 92 1.04 -7.42 4.19
C THR A 92 -0.31 -8.09 3.91
N ASN A 93 -0.99 -8.52 4.98
CA ASN A 93 -2.27 -9.25 4.92
C ASN A 93 -3.51 -8.35 4.79
N ILE A 94 -3.34 -7.03 4.66
CA ILE A 94 -4.44 -6.06 4.56
C ILE A 94 -4.23 -5.17 3.33
N CYS A 95 -3.52 -4.05 3.50
CA CYS A 95 -3.38 -3.05 2.43
C CYS A 95 -2.50 -3.53 1.27
N VAL A 96 -1.42 -4.28 1.56
CA VAL A 96 -0.52 -4.76 0.50
C VAL A 96 -1.22 -5.76 -0.41
N ILE A 97 -1.83 -6.81 0.16
CA ILE A 97 -2.57 -7.79 -0.65
C ILE A 97 -3.76 -7.17 -1.38
N ALA A 98 -4.49 -6.25 -0.75
CA ALA A 98 -5.62 -5.57 -1.39
C ALA A 98 -5.15 -4.77 -2.63
N ASN A 99 -4.05 -4.04 -2.51
CA ASN A 99 -3.47 -3.30 -3.63
C ASN A 99 -2.79 -4.21 -4.66
N ALA A 100 -2.25 -5.36 -4.27
CA ALA A 100 -1.73 -6.36 -5.19
C ALA A 100 -2.84 -6.94 -6.10
N VAL A 101 -4.01 -7.22 -5.53
CA VAL A 101 -5.19 -7.64 -6.31
C VAL A 101 -5.63 -6.55 -7.28
N ILE A 102 -5.64 -5.28 -6.83
CA ILE A 102 -5.95 -4.13 -7.70
C ILE A 102 -4.94 -4.04 -8.84
N ALA A 103 -3.63 -4.14 -8.57
CA ALA A 103 -2.59 -4.07 -9.58
C ALA A 103 -2.73 -5.18 -10.63
N ARG A 104 -2.89 -6.44 -10.19
CA ARG A 104 -3.13 -7.58 -11.10
C ARG A 104 -4.39 -7.43 -11.93
N THR A 105 -5.43 -6.78 -11.39
CA THR A 105 -6.69 -6.56 -12.09
C THR A 105 -6.59 -5.38 -13.08
N ALA A 106 -5.84 -4.34 -12.73
CA ALA A 106 -5.70 -3.14 -13.55
C ALA A 106 -4.97 -3.42 -14.87
N ASN A 107 -3.88 -4.17 -14.82
CA ASN A 107 -3.14 -4.61 -15.99
C ASN A 107 -2.71 -6.08 -15.83
N PRO A 108 -3.43 -7.03 -16.46
CA PRO A 108 -3.10 -8.46 -16.40
C PRO A 108 -1.73 -8.82 -16.97
N GLU A 109 -1.18 -8.00 -17.85
CA GLU A 109 0.13 -8.23 -18.47
C GLU A 109 1.28 -7.63 -17.67
N ALA A 110 0.99 -6.76 -16.69
CA ALA A 110 2.02 -6.18 -15.85
C ALA A 110 2.73 -7.21 -14.98
N ARG A 111 4.03 -7.07 -14.81
CA ARG A 111 4.78 -7.75 -13.78
C ARG A 111 4.46 -7.12 -12.43
N VAL A 112 3.83 -7.84 -11.52
CA VAL A 112 3.53 -7.36 -10.17
C VAL A 112 4.35 -8.15 -9.16
N TYR A 113 5.06 -7.48 -8.27
CA TYR A 113 5.89 -8.15 -7.29
C TYR A 113 5.91 -7.46 -5.92
N VAL A 114 6.27 -8.23 -4.92
CA VAL A 114 6.44 -7.82 -3.52
C VAL A 114 7.79 -8.31 -3.04
N ARG A 115 8.58 -7.46 -2.39
CA ARG A 115 9.80 -7.87 -1.70
C ARG A 115 9.49 -8.18 -0.24
N ARG A 116 9.87 -9.39 0.22
CA ARG A 116 9.62 -9.83 1.61
C ARG A 116 10.21 -8.88 2.65
N ASP A 117 11.38 -8.31 2.36
CA ASP A 117 12.08 -7.37 3.24
C ASP A 117 11.49 -5.95 3.24
N CYS A 118 10.51 -5.69 2.37
CA CYS A 118 9.83 -4.41 2.24
C CYS A 118 8.37 -4.43 2.67
N VAL A 119 7.89 -5.51 3.30
CA VAL A 119 6.54 -5.63 3.84
C VAL A 119 6.54 -6.19 5.25
N ALA A 120 5.52 -5.87 6.02
CA ALA A 120 5.35 -6.39 7.38
C ALA A 120 3.88 -6.47 7.77
N SER A 121 3.59 -7.32 8.77
CA SER A 121 2.29 -7.44 9.43
C SER A 121 2.46 -7.53 10.95
N TYR A 122 1.44 -7.15 11.69
CA TYR A 122 1.38 -7.38 13.15
C TYR A 122 1.40 -8.87 13.48
N ASP A 123 0.64 -9.65 12.72
CA ASP A 123 0.62 -11.10 12.78
C ASP A 123 1.46 -11.64 11.62
N ARG A 124 2.62 -12.22 11.96
CA ARG A 124 3.55 -12.78 10.97
C ARG A 124 2.96 -13.93 10.18
N ASP A 125 2.20 -14.79 10.86
CA ASP A 125 1.57 -15.96 10.24
C ASP A 125 0.53 -15.55 9.19
N LEU A 126 -0.28 -14.52 9.50
CA LEU A 126 -1.19 -13.94 8.52
C LEU A 126 -0.44 -13.22 7.39
N GLY A 127 0.67 -12.57 7.69
CA GLY A 127 1.54 -11.96 6.69
C GLY A 127 2.10 -12.99 5.70
N ASP A 128 2.64 -14.08 6.19
CA ASP A 128 3.18 -15.17 5.35
C ASP A 128 2.08 -15.83 4.50
N LYS A 129 0.93 -16.11 5.09
CA LYS A 129 -0.24 -16.61 4.34
C LYS A 129 -0.69 -15.63 3.25
N ALA A 130 -0.64 -14.32 3.50
CA ALA A 130 -0.98 -13.33 2.48
C ALA A 130 0.03 -13.35 1.33
N LEU A 131 1.32 -13.54 1.60
CA LEU A 131 2.34 -13.71 0.56
C LEU A 131 2.07 -14.99 -0.28
N ASP A 132 1.71 -16.10 0.35
CA ASP A 132 1.34 -17.33 -0.36
C ASP A 132 0.10 -17.13 -1.25
N VAL A 133 -0.91 -16.41 -0.76
CA VAL A 133 -2.09 -16.06 -1.55
C VAL A 133 -1.72 -15.15 -2.72
N MET A 134 -0.91 -14.11 -2.49
CA MET A 134 -0.43 -13.24 -3.57
C MET A 134 0.35 -14.01 -4.63
N ALA A 135 1.22 -14.95 -4.24
CA ALA A 135 1.92 -15.84 -5.17
C ALA A 135 0.94 -16.65 -6.03
N SER A 136 -0.15 -17.17 -5.43
CA SER A 136 -1.19 -17.89 -6.18
C SER A 136 -1.94 -17.01 -7.19
N LEU A 137 -1.94 -15.69 -6.98
CA LEU A 137 -2.49 -14.68 -7.88
C LEU A 137 -1.45 -14.14 -8.89
N GLN A 138 -0.33 -14.85 -9.04
CA GLN A 138 0.76 -14.48 -9.96
C GLN A 138 1.46 -13.15 -9.60
N VAL A 139 1.49 -12.81 -8.32
CA VAL A 139 2.38 -11.78 -7.78
C VAL A 139 3.71 -12.45 -7.43
N GLU A 140 4.82 -11.95 -7.96
CA GLU A 140 6.14 -12.49 -7.62
C GLU A 140 6.52 -12.10 -6.19
N ILE A 141 7.03 -13.03 -5.43
CA ILE A 141 7.52 -12.80 -4.07
C ILE A 141 9.06 -12.94 -4.07
N LEU A 142 9.74 -11.79 -3.91
CA LEU A 142 11.20 -11.67 -4.01
C LEU A 142 11.85 -11.57 -2.62
#